data_f01759e793ccae1c505e209b37609f35
#
_entry.id   f01759e793ccae1c505e209b37609f35
#
_cell.length_a   1.000
_cell.length_b   1.000
_cell.length_c   1.000
_cell.angle_alpha   90.00
_cell.angle_beta   90.00
_cell.angle_gamma   90.00
#
_symmetry.space_group_name_H-M   'P 1'
#
loop_
_entity.id
_entity.type
_entity.pdbx_description
1 polymer ?
#
loop_
_entity_poly.entity_id
_entity_poly.type
_entity_poly.pdbx_seq_one_letter_code
_entity_poly.pdbx_strand_id
1 'polypeptide(L)'
;MVTAAGRKTAEKGRLMDLTSTVIIPLLFGSLGLFALFRLLQWMRTRTYLQGAVVVVTGATSGLGKECAKAFHAAGSRLVLCGRDSEKLKDLAQELSTMTNHRKNLHEPHTVVFDLSDTKSILNAAELILKHSGHVDILINNAGISYRGTIVDTGLDVDKKVMETNYFGPIALTKALLPSMIKRRQGHIVAISSIQGKISIPFRSAYAASKHATQAFFDCLRAEVEQYEIEVTVVSPGYIQTNLSLNAVTADGSRYGVMDKNTAEGQTAAEVAQVVLNAVGQKKKEVLVAGLMPSLAVYLRNLFPRLFFNLMATRAKKERKAKDS
;
A
#
# COMPACT_ATOMS: atom_id res chain seq x y z
N MET A 1 35.50 55.60 24.52
CA MET A 1 34.68 55.47 23.30
C MET A 1 34.99 54.15 22.65
N VAL A 2 34.17 53.13 22.85
CA VAL A 2 34.34 51.84 22.16
C VAL A 2 33.73 52.00 20.75
N THR A 3 34.58 51.92 19.75
CA THR A 3 34.16 52.14 18.35
C THR A 3 33.16 51.07 17.90
N ALA A 4 32.22 51.44 17.03
CA ALA A 4 31.20 50.53 16.45
C ALA A 4 31.80 49.26 15.79
N ALA A 5 33.05 49.33 15.33
CA ALA A 5 33.80 48.20 14.78
C ALA A 5 34.17 47.16 15.88
N GLY A 6 34.52 47.59 17.07
CA GLY A 6 34.82 46.66 18.17
C GLY A 6 33.60 45.93 18.71
N ARG A 7 32.40 46.53 18.64
CA ARG A 7 31.15 45.82 19.00
C ARG A 7 30.79 44.72 17.98
N LYS A 8 30.92 45.02 16.65
CA LYS A 8 30.63 44.01 15.60
C LYS A 8 31.59 42.82 15.63
N THR A 9 32.88 43.03 15.95
CA THR A 9 33.85 41.93 16.07
C THR A 9 33.61 41.07 17.32
N ALA A 10 33.23 41.68 18.45
CA ALA A 10 32.89 40.94 19.68
C ALA A 10 31.55 40.15 19.51
N GLU A 11 30.58 40.72 18.81
CA GLU A 11 29.32 40.04 18.53
C GLU A 11 29.49 38.87 17.55
N LYS A 12 30.33 39.01 16.52
CA LYS A 12 30.72 37.96 15.60
C LYS A 12 31.52 36.83 16.28
N GLY A 13 32.41 37.17 17.21
CA GLY A 13 33.13 36.20 18.05
C GLY A 13 32.21 35.40 18.96
N ARG A 14 31.24 36.06 19.63
CA ARG A 14 30.22 35.38 20.45
C ARG A 14 29.29 34.49 19.61
N LEU A 15 28.90 34.89 18.42
CA LEU A 15 28.08 34.11 17.53
C LEU A 15 28.83 32.86 17.04
N MET A 16 30.11 32.98 16.70
CA MET A 16 30.96 31.86 16.31
C MET A 16 31.18 30.88 17.48
N ASP A 17 31.42 31.41 18.72
CA ASP A 17 31.54 30.57 19.92
C ASP A 17 30.26 29.82 20.22
N LEU A 18 29.07 30.45 20.14
CA LEU A 18 27.79 29.80 20.35
C LEU A 18 27.53 28.73 19.33
N THR A 19 27.89 28.98 18.05
CA THR A 19 27.71 28.04 16.95
C THR A 19 28.61 26.81 17.14
N SER A 20 29.87 26.99 17.41
CA SER A 20 30.82 25.88 17.55
C SER A 20 30.67 25.10 18.85
N THR A 21 30.37 25.79 19.98
CA THR A 21 30.35 25.15 21.30
C THR A 21 29.01 24.56 21.67
N VAL A 22 27.90 25.04 21.10
CA VAL A 22 26.54 24.58 21.47
C VAL A 22 25.81 24.01 20.27
N ILE A 23 25.69 24.75 19.17
CA ILE A 23 24.83 24.34 18.03
C ILE A 23 25.39 23.11 17.32
N ILE A 24 26.68 23.09 17.03
CA ILE A 24 27.31 21.96 16.33
C ILE A 24 27.21 20.66 17.13
N PRO A 25 27.60 20.61 18.44
CA PRO A 25 27.41 19.41 19.24
C PRO A 25 25.96 18.95 19.37
N LEU A 26 24.99 19.88 19.47
CA LEU A 26 23.58 19.56 19.51
C LEU A 26 23.08 18.96 18.16
N LEU A 27 23.57 19.49 17.03
CA LEU A 27 23.26 18.92 15.71
C LEU A 27 23.85 17.52 15.55
N PHE A 28 25.11 17.29 15.95
CA PHE A 28 25.70 15.95 15.91
C PHE A 28 25.02 14.98 16.89
N GLY A 29 24.67 15.44 18.09
CA GLY A 29 23.90 14.65 19.05
C GLY A 29 22.52 14.27 18.52
N SER A 30 21.78 15.22 17.96
CA SER A 30 20.48 14.95 17.37
C SER A 30 20.55 14.03 16.14
N LEU A 31 21.57 14.18 15.28
CA LEU A 31 21.83 13.30 14.16
C LEU A 31 22.17 11.88 14.62
N GLY A 32 22.99 11.74 15.66
CA GLY A 32 23.34 10.46 16.28
C GLY A 32 22.11 9.75 16.87
N LEU A 33 21.27 10.48 17.61
CA LEU A 33 20.01 9.96 18.15
C LEU A 33 19.05 9.55 17.03
N PHE A 34 18.94 10.35 15.97
CA PHE A 34 18.13 10.00 14.81
C PHE A 34 18.65 8.75 14.11
N ALA A 35 19.96 8.62 13.90
CA ALA A 35 20.58 7.44 13.30
C ALA A 35 20.34 6.18 14.15
N LEU A 36 20.51 6.29 15.48
CA LEU A 36 20.23 5.20 16.42
C LEU A 36 18.74 4.80 16.37
N PHE A 37 17.83 5.76 16.38
CA PHE A 37 16.40 5.51 16.26
C PHE A 37 16.06 4.78 14.94
N ARG A 38 16.65 5.22 13.81
CA ARG A 38 16.49 4.55 12.51
C ARG A 38 17.04 3.13 12.53
N LEU A 39 18.20 2.91 13.16
CA LEU A 39 18.79 1.58 13.30
C LEU A 39 17.89 0.65 14.13
N LEU A 40 17.38 1.12 15.27
CA LEU A 40 16.47 0.36 16.12
C LEU A 40 15.17 0.02 15.40
N GLN A 41 14.61 0.96 14.65
CA GLN A 41 13.42 0.69 13.80
C GLN A 41 13.72 -0.37 12.74
N TRP A 42 14.87 -0.28 12.07
CA TRP A 42 15.27 -1.26 11.07
C TRP A 42 15.44 -2.66 11.69
N MET A 43 16.11 -2.76 12.84
CA MET A 43 16.28 -4.02 13.57
C MET A 43 14.91 -4.62 13.96
N ARG A 44 14.00 -3.83 14.54
CA ARG A 44 12.64 -4.27 14.91
C ARG A 44 11.86 -4.77 13.69
N THR A 45 11.88 -4.02 12.58
CA THR A 45 11.24 -4.41 11.32
C THR A 45 11.79 -5.75 10.83
N ARG A 46 13.10 -5.91 10.81
CA ARG A 46 13.75 -7.15 10.37
C ARG A 46 13.39 -8.34 11.26
N THR A 47 13.43 -8.17 12.57
CA THR A 47 13.04 -9.24 13.52
C THR A 47 11.57 -9.62 13.37
N TYR A 48 10.68 -8.63 13.13
CA TYR A 48 9.25 -8.86 12.96
C TYR A 48 8.92 -9.64 11.68
N LEU A 49 9.67 -9.41 10.61
CA LEU A 49 9.44 -10.02 9.30
C LEU A 49 10.18 -11.34 9.08
N GLN A 50 11.26 -11.58 9.83
CA GLN A 50 12.08 -12.78 9.69
C GLN A 50 11.28 -14.03 10.07
N GLY A 51 11.12 -14.95 9.11
CA GLY A 51 10.37 -16.20 9.29
C GLY A 51 8.84 -16.05 9.33
N ALA A 52 8.30 -14.83 9.33
CA ALA A 52 6.86 -14.57 9.31
C ALA A 52 6.20 -15.17 8.05
N VAL A 53 5.06 -15.82 8.21
CA VAL A 53 4.24 -16.33 7.10
C VAL A 53 3.42 -15.19 6.51
N VAL A 54 3.73 -14.80 5.28
CA VAL A 54 3.13 -13.65 4.58
C VAL A 54 2.35 -14.13 3.36
N VAL A 55 1.05 -13.91 3.37
CA VAL A 55 0.16 -14.15 2.22
C VAL A 55 0.05 -12.87 1.41
N VAL A 56 0.32 -12.92 0.10
CA VAL A 56 0.21 -11.77 -0.81
C VAL A 56 -0.78 -12.08 -1.91
N THR A 57 -1.91 -11.35 -1.96
CA THR A 57 -2.88 -11.46 -3.07
C THR A 57 -2.49 -10.58 -4.24
N GLY A 58 -2.76 -11.07 -5.48
CA GLY A 58 -2.35 -10.37 -6.70
C GLY A 58 -0.83 -10.29 -6.86
N ALA A 59 -0.13 -11.36 -6.44
CA ALA A 59 1.34 -11.42 -6.41
C ALA A 59 1.98 -11.43 -7.80
N THR A 60 1.23 -11.72 -8.86
CA THR A 60 1.79 -11.95 -10.21
C THR A 60 2.24 -10.69 -10.95
N SER A 61 1.91 -9.51 -10.46
CA SER A 61 2.25 -8.26 -11.17
C SER A 61 2.25 -7.03 -10.27
N GLY A 62 2.81 -5.93 -10.78
CA GLY A 62 2.75 -4.60 -10.17
C GLY A 62 3.20 -4.58 -8.71
N LEU A 63 2.43 -3.90 -7.86
CA LEU A 63 2.76 -3.74 -6.44
C LEU A 63 2.82 -5.07 -5.69
N GLY A 64 1.93 -6.03 -5.99
CA GLY A 64 1.92 -7.33 -5.33
C GLY A 64 3.20 -8.14 -5.58
N LYS A 65 3.72 -8.10 -6.82
CA LYS A 65 4.99 -8.73 -7.18
C LYS A 65 6.17 -8.10 -6.43
N GLU A 66 6.21 -6.78 -6.38
CA GLU A 66 7.28 -6.07 -5.67
C GLU A 66 7.17 -6.21 -4.14
N CYS A 67 5.94 -6.28 -3.58
CA CYS A 67 5.75 -6.65 -2.18
C CYS A 67 6.29 -8.07 -1.92
N ALA A 68 5.95 -9.05 -2.75
CA ALA A 68 6.48 -10.41 -2.60
C ALA A 68 8.02 -10.43 -2.58
N LYS A 69 8.68 -9.71 -3.51
CA LYS A 69 10.14 -9.56 -3.53
C LYS A 69 10.69 -8.92 -2.25
N ALA A 70 10.08 -7.83 -1.80
CA ALA A 70 10.53 -7.10 -0.62
C ALA A 70 10.41 -7.94 0.66
N PHE A 71 9.28 -8.61 0.87
CA PHE A 71 9.06 -9.47 2.04
C PHE A 71 9.93 -10.73 2.00
N HIS A 72 10.14 -11.32 0.81
CA HIS A 72 11.07 -12.43 0.64
C HIS A 72 12.50 -12.01 1.03
N ALA A 73 12.97 -10.87 0.51
CA ALA A 73 14.29 -10.33 0.84
C ALA A 73 14.45 -10.00 2.34
N ALA A 74 13.35 -9.70 3.04
CA ALA A 74 13.31 -9.51 4.49
C ALA A 74 13.31 -10.83 5.30
N GLY A 75 13.27 -11.98 4.62
CA GLY A 75 13.34 -13.31 5.23
C GLY A 75 11.98 -13.90 5.61
N SER A 76 10.89 -13.39 5.06
CA SER A 76 9.55 -13.93 5.27
C SER A 76 9.30 -15.20 4.46
N ARG A 77 8.42 -16.06 4.96
CA ARG A 77 7.89 -17.25 4.26
C ARG A 77 6.67 -16.83 3.45
N LEU A 78 6.73 -16.95 2.13
CA LEU A 78 5.68 -16.41 1.26
C LEU A 78 4.65 -17.44 0.84
N VAL A 79 3.38 -17.01 0.82
CA VAL A 79 2.29 -17.65 0.09
C VAL A 79 1.81 -16.66 -0.97
N LEU A 80 2.11 -16.98 -2.24
CA LEU A 80 1.80 -16.16 -3.40
C LEU A 80 0.44 -16.53 -3.96
N CYS A 81 -0.50 -15.57 -3.99
CA CYS A 81 -1.87 -15.80 -4.42
C CYS A 81 -2.21 -15.01 -5.68
N GLY A 82 -2.91 -15.65 -6.61
CA GLY A 82 -3.34 -15.05 -7.87
C GLY A 82 -4.17 -16.01 -8.73
N ARG A 83 -4.59 -15.55 -9.91
CA ARG A 83 -5.43 -16.34 -10.84
C ARG A 83 -4.63 -17.13 -11.87
N ASP A 84 -3.43 -16.66 -12.17
CA ASP A 84 -2.56 -17.19 -13.23
C ASP A 84 -1.49 -18.09 -12.59
N SER A 85 -1.67 -19.41 -12.74
CA SER A 85 -0.78 -20.40 -12.12
C SER A 85 0.63 -20.34 -12.67
N GLU A 86 0.80 -20.06 -13.96
CA GLU A 86 2.12 -20.02 -14.59
C GLU A 86 2.92 -18.82 -14.09
N LYS A 87 2.31 -17.62 -14.07
CA LYS A 87 2.97 -16.44 -13.50
C LYS A 87 3.27 -16.57 -12.01
N LEU A 88 2.48 -17.32 -11.25
CA LEU A 88 2.80 -17.61 -9.85
C LEU A 88 4.00 -18.53 -9.73
N LYS A 89 4.11 -19.57 -10.56
CA LYS A 89 5.28 -20.47 -10.62
C LYS A 89 6.53 -19.71 -11.05
N ASP A 90 6.43 -18.89 -12.10
CA ASP A 90 7.55 -18.06 -12.58
C ASP A 90 8.09 -17.16 -11.45
N LEU A 91 7.17 -16.50 -10.70
CA LEU A 91 7.57 -15.66 -9.58
C LEU A 91 8.18 -16.48 -8.43
N ALA A 92 7.61 -17.64 -8.10
CA ALA A 92 8.16 -18.52 -7.07
C ALA A 92 9.58 -18.97 -7.45
N GLN A 93 9.80 -19.33 -8.70
CA GLN A 93 11.12 -19.70 -9.23
C GLN A 93 12.09 -18.50 -9.21
N GLU A 94 11.64 -17.30 -9.64
CA GLU A 94 12.45 -16.07 -9.57
C GLU A 94 12.91 -15.81 -8.11
N LEU A 95 12.02 -15.94 -7.14
CA LEU A 95 12.34 -15.74 -5.73
C LEU A 95 13.25 -16.85 -5.17
N SER A 96 13.05 -18.09 -5.59
CA SER A 96 13.88 -19.23 -5.17
C SER A 96 15.32 -19.09 -5.66
N THR A 97 15.55 -18.55 -6.87
CA THR A 97 16.90 -18.28 -7.37
C THR A 97 17.64 -17.21 -6.56
N MET A 98 16.89 -16.22 -6.04
CA MET A 98 17.45 -15.21 -5.11
C MET A 98 17.87 -15.84 -3.76
N THR A 99 17.29 -16.99 -3.41
CA THR A 99 17.54 -17.71 -2.15
C THR A 99 18.90 -18.40 -2.12
N ASN A 100 19.40 -18.88 -3.28
CA ASN A 100 20.63 -19.66 -3.38
C ASN A 100 21.89 -18.94 -2.84
N HIS A 101 21.80 -17.61 -2.65
CA HIS A 101 22.86 -16.79 -2.07
C HIS A 101 22.69 -16.48 -0.57
N ARG A 102 21.57 -16.91 0.09
CA ARG A 102 21.27 -16.64 1.51
C ARG A 102 20.68 -17.87 2.19
N LYS A 103 21.40 -18.48 3.11
CA LYS A 103 21.07 -19.74 3.83
C LYS A 103 19.71 -19.82 4.58
N ASN A 104 18.93 -18.72 4.66
CA ASN A 104 17.73 -18.64 5.51
C ASN A 104 16.47 -18.19 4.76
N LEU A 105 16.40 -18.34 3.45
CA LEU A 105 15.19 -18.03 2.71
C LEU A 105 14.39 -19.31 2.43
N HIS A 106 13.07 -19.21 2.55
CA HIS A 106 12.14 -20.31 2.34
C HIS A 106 11.59 -20.27 0.91
N GLU A 107 11.39 -21.42 0.32
CA GLU A 107 10.74 -21.52 -0.99
C GLU A 107 9.29 -21.01 -0.90
N PRO A 108 8.87 -20.08 -1.81
CA PRO A 108 7.52 -19.55 -1.81
C PRO A 108 6.50 -20.62 -2.22
N HIS A 109 5.36 -20.67 -1.50
CA HIS A 109 4.22 -21.51 -1.86
C HIS A 109 3.25 -20.71 -2.74
N THR A 110 2.56 -21.38 -3.67
CA THR A 110 1.59 -20.76 -4.58
C THR A 110 0.19 -21.29 -4.35
N VAL A 111 -0.81 -20.40 -4.32
CA VAL A 111 -2.24 -20.76 -4.21
C VAL A 111 -3.03 -20.02 -5.29
N VAL A 112 -3.68 -20.79 -6.17
CA VAL A 112 -4.43 -20.26 -7.31
C VAL A 112 -5.89 -20.12 -6.94
N PHE A 113 -6.44 -18.91 -7.02
CA PHE A 113 -7.88 -18.65 -6.84
C PHE A 113 -8.28 -17.27 -7.39
N ASP A 114 -9.59 -17.09 -7.63
CA ASP A 114 -10.18 -15.79 -8.03
C ASP A 114 -10.87 -15.13 -6.83
N LEU A 115 -10.49 -13.90 -6.53
CA LEU A 115 -11.13 -13.11 -5.47
C LEU A 115 -12.59 -12.71 -5.75
N SER A 116 -13.08 -12.88 -6.98
CA SER A 116 -14.49 -12.71 -7.31
C SER A 116 -15.35 -13.95 -7.03
N ASP A 117 -14.74 -15.08 -6.68
CA ASP A 117 -15.43 -16.33 -6.35
C ASP A 117 -15.26 -16.70 -4.87
N THR A 118 -16.31 -16.47 -4.09
CA THR A 118 -16.31 -16.73 -2.64
C THR A 118 -15.99 -18.20 -2.29
N LYS A 119 -16.43 -19.16 -3.11
CA LYS A 119 -16.13 -20.60 -2.85
C LYS A 119 -14.65 -20.88 -3.04
N SER A 120 -14.04 -20.34 -4.10
CA SER A 120 -12.60 -20.50 -4.34
C SER A 120 -11.77 -19.83 -3.24
N ILE A 121 -12.24 -18.72 -2.66
CA ILE A 121 -11.58 -18.04 -1.53
C ILE A 121 -11.56 -18.91 -0.27
N LEU A 122 -12.68 -19.54 0.09
CA LEU A 122 -12.75 -20.39 1.28
C LEU A 122 -11.80 -21.58 1.15
N ASN A 123 -11.83 -22.27 0.01
CA ASN A 123 -10.91 -23.36 -0.29
C ASN A 123 -9.43 -22.90 -0.25
N ALA A 124 -9.14 -21.72 -0.81
CA ALA A 124 -7.79 -21.15 -0.78
C ALA A 124 -7.32 -20.87 0.66
N ALA A 125 -8.19 -20.34 1.52
CA ALA A 125 -7.87 -20.09 2.93
C ALA A 125 -7.54 -21.39 3.68
N GLU A 126 -8.30 -22.46 3.43
CA GLU A 126 -8.03 -23.78 4.00
C GLU A 126 -6.68 -24.35 3.51
N LEU A 127 -6.38 -24.24 2.21
CA LEU A 127 -5.12 -24.67 1.63
C LEU A 127 -3.93 -23.88 2.22
N ILE A 128 -4.08 -22.56 2.37
CA ILE A 128 -3.07 -21.69 3.00
C ILE A 128 -2.79 -22.16 4.42
N LEU A 129 -3.83 -22.35 5.24
CA LEU A 129 -3.68 -22.77 6.63
C LEU A 129 -3.13 -24.20 6.75
N LYS A 130 -3.57 -25.12 5.88
CA LYS A 130 -3.06 -26.51 5.84
C LYS A 130 -1.57 -26.55 5.52
N HIS A 131 -1.11 -25.74 4.55
CA HIS A 131 0.30 -25.72 4.16
C HIS A 131 1.18 -25.00 5.17
N SER A 132 0.75 -23.84 5.65
CA SER A 132 1.59 -22.94 6.45
C SER A 132 1.41 -23.11 7.96
N GLY A 133 0.37 -23.82 8.40
CA GLY A 133 -0.07 -23.93 9.79
C GLY A 133 -0.74 -22.69 10.34
N HIS A 134 -0.29 -21.53 9.92
CA HIS A 134 -0.82 -20.22 10.32
C HIS A 134 -0.45 -19.14 9.28
N VAL A 135 -1.03 -17.96 9.46
CA VAL A 135 -0.67 -16.73 8.71
C VAL A 135 -0.34 -15.63 9.71
N ASP A 136 0.84 -15.02 9.58
CA ASP A 136 1.23 -13.88 10.41
C ASP A 136 0.84 -12.56 9.76
N ILE A 137 0.98 -12.45 8.43
CA ILE A 137 0.68 -11.23 7.69
C ILE A 137 -0.15 -11.57 6.45
N LEU A 138 -1.32 -10.92 6.31
CA LEU A 138 -2.15 -10.98 5.10
C LEU A 138 -2.08 -9.66 4.37
N ILE A 139 -1.56 -9.65 3.14
CA ILE A 139 -1.51 -8.47 2.26
C ILE A 139 -2.63 -8.57 1.22
N ASN A 140 -3.75 -7.91 1.48
CA ASN A 140 -4.85 -7.73 0.56
C ASN A 140 -4.47 -6.67 -0.47
N ASN A 141 -3.79 -7.08 -1.54
CA ASN A 141 -3.29 -6.18 -2.60
C ASN A 141 -4.06 -6.34 -3.92
N ALA A 142 -4.58 -7.51 -4.24
CA ALA A 142 -5.28 -7.74 -5.49
C ALA A 142 -6.44 -6.76 -5.69
N GLY A 143 -6.62 -6.33 -6.93
CA GLY A 143 -7.71 -5.45 -7.30
C GLY A 143 -7.69 -5.10 -8.78
N ILE A 144 -8.79 -4.56 -9.26
CA ILE A 144 -8.97 -4.06 -10.62
C ILE A 144 -9.35 -2.59 -10.58
N SER A 145 -8.97 -1.85 -11.62
CA SER A 145 -9.37 -0.45 -11.78
C SER A 145 -10.55 -0.33 -12.75
N TYR A 146 -11.14 0.85 -12.82
CA TYR A 146 -12.29 1.14 -13.65
C TYR A 146 -12.13 2.48 -14.37
N ARG A 147 -12.65 2.56 -15.60
CA ARG A 147 -12.67 3.76 -16.48
C ARG A 147 -13.98 3.84 -17.22
N GLY A 148 -14.85 4.79 -16.88
CA GLY A 148 -16.10 5.01 -17.58
C GLY A 148 -16.91 6.16 -17.01
N THR A 149 -17.95 6.58 -17.72
CA THR A 149 -18.95 7.52 -17.20
C THR A 149 -19.97 6.74 -16.35
N ILE A 150 -20.63 7.41 -15.42
CA ILE A 150 -21.66 6.77 -14.57
C ILE A 150 -22.87 6.37 -15.44
N VAL A 151 -23.20 7.20 -16.44
CA VAL A 151 -24.40 7.00 -17.28
C VAL A 151 -24.27 5.76 -18.17
N ASP A 152 -23.06 5.50 -18.70
CA ASP A 152 -22.83 4.40 -19.65
C ASP A 152 -22.44 3.08 -18.96
N THR A 153 -22.24 3.09 -17.64
CA THR A 153 -21.75 1.92 -16.91
C THR A 153 -22.88 1.02 -16.48
N GLY A 154 -22.81 -0.24 -16.91
CA GLY A 154 -23.72 -1.28 -16.44
C GLY A 154 -23.47 -1.64 -14.97
N LEU A 155 -24.53 -1.92 -14.21
CA LEU A 155 -24.43 -2.30 -12.79
C LEU A 155 -23.63 -3.60 -12.56
N ASP A 156 -23.55 -4.47 -13.55
CA ASP A 156 -22.72 -5.67 -13.56
C ASP A 156 -21.21 -5.33 -13.45
N VAL A 157 -20.79 -4.24 -14.12
CA VAL A 157 -19.42 -3.72 -14.02
C VAL A 157 -19.14 -3.19 -12.61
N ASP A 158 -20.07 -2.41 -12.03
CA ASP A 158 -19.94 -1.95 -10.64
C ASP A 158 -19.82 -3.13 -9.67
N LYS A 159 -20.67 -4.15 -9.82
CA LYS A 159 -20.64 -5.38 -9.03
C LYS A 159 -19.30 -6.11 -9.19
N LYS A 160 -18.81 -6.30 -10.42
CA LYS A 160 -17.53 -6.96 -10.70
C LYS A 160 -16.35 -6.26 -9.99
N VAL A 161 -16.34 -4.92 -10.00
CA VAL A 161 -15.31 -4.15 -9.32
C VAL A 161 -15.43 -4.30 -7.79
N MET A 162 -16.66 -4.27 -7.26
CA MET A 162 -16.92 -4.49 -5.82
C MET A 162 -16.56 -5.91 -5.38
N GLU A 163 -16.92 -6.93 -6.16
CA GLU A 163 -16.56 -8.33 -5.85
C GLU A 163 -15.04 -8.49 -5.70
N THR A 164 -14.28 -8.01 -6.69
CA THR A 164 -12.82 -8.17 -6.69
C THR A 164 -12.12 -7.31 -5.65
N ASN A 165 -12.54 -6.04 -5.48
CA ASN A 165 -11.80 -5.07 -4.67
C ASN A 165 -12.23 -5.02 -3.21
N TYR A 166 -13.45 -5.44 -2.90
CA TYR A 166 -14.05 -5.35 -1.57
C TYR A 166 -14.49 -6.71 -1.02
N PHE A 167 -15.46 -7.39 -1.67
CA PHE A 167 -16.01 -8.63 -1.12
C PHE A 167 -14.96 -9.75 -1.06
N GLY A 168 -14.13 -9.92 -2.09
CA GLY A 168 -13.07 -10.91 -2.10
C GLY A 168 -12.05 -10.72 -0.97
N PRO A 169 -11.42 -9.55 -0.82
CA PRO A 169 -10.49 -9.27 0.28
C PRO A 169 -11.10 -9.46 1.67
N ILE A 170 -12.35 -9.05 1.89
CA ILE A 170 -13.00 -9.26 3.20
C ILE A 170 -13.35 -10.73 3.45
N ALA A 171 -13.73 -11.49 2.42
CA ALA A 171 -13.98 -12.93 2.55
C ALA A 171 -12.70 -13.67 2.95
N LEU A 172 -11.57 -13.40 2.28
CA LEU A 172 -10.28 -13.99 2.65
C LEU A 172 -9.84 -13.57 4.05
N THR A 173 -10.01 -12.28 4.38
CA THR A 173 -9.70 -11.77 5.73
C THR A 173 -10.51 -12.50 6.79
N LYS A 174 -11.84 -12.62 6.61
CA LYS A 174 -12.73 -13.33 7.53
C LYS A 174 -12.41 -14.82 7.67
N ALA A 175 -11.95 -15.47 6.60
CA ALA A 175 -11.57 -16.88 6.63
C ALA A 175 -10.26 -17.12 7.41
N LEU A 176 -9.30 -16.22 7.37
CA LEU A 176 -8.00 -16.34 8.06
C LEU A 176 -8.02 -15.76 9.48
N LEU A 177 -8.89 -14.78 9.75
CA LEU A 177 -8.97 -14.04 11.02
C LEU A 177 -9.18 -14.93 12.27
N PRO A 178 -10.02 -15.97 12.27
CA PRO A 178 -10.20 -16.83 13.44
C PRO A 178 -8.89 -17.49 13.92
N SER A 179 -8.03 -17.90 13.00
CA SER A 179 -6.70 -18.44 13.33
C SER A 179 -5.79 -17.40 13.98
N MET A 180 -5.83 -16.15 13.51
CA MET A 180 -5.08 -15.04 14.10
C MET A 180 -5.61 -14.70 15.50
N ILE A 181 -6.93 -14.62 15.68
CA ILE A 181 -7.58 -14.36 16.98
C ILE A 181 -7.20 -15.44 18.01
N LYS A 182 -7.27 -16.73 17.63
CA LYS A 182 -6.90 -17.83 18.51
C LYS A 182 -5.45 -17.74 19.00
N ARG A 183 -4.54 -17.28 18.15
CA ARG A 183 -3.11 -17.13 18.45
C ARG A 183 -2.80 -15.78 19.14
N ARG A 184 -3.74 -14.84 19.17
CA ARG A 184 -3.55 -13.43 19.57
C ARG A 184 -2.36 -12.79 18.81
N GLN A 185 -2.23 -13.14 17.54
CA GLN A 185 -1.14 -12.69 16.70
C GLN A 185 -1.56 -12.67 15.23
N GLY A 186 -1.40 -11.53 14.58
CA GLY A 186 -1.69 -11.35 13.16
C GLY A 186 -1.51 -9.91 12.72
N HIS A 187 -1.33 -9.71 11.42
CA HIS A 187 -1.28 -8.39 10.81
C HIS A 187 -2.01 -8.41 9.47
N ILE A 188 -3.05 -7.61 9.36
CA ILE A 188 -3.85 -7.51 8.14
C ILE A 188 -3.49 -6.19 7.45
N VAL A 189 -3.05 -6.27 6.20
CA VAL A 189 -2.69 -5.13 5.37
C VAL A 189 -3.68 -4.99 4.24
N ALA A 190 -4.30 -3.83 4.10
CA ALA A 190 -5.18 -3.52 2.98
C ALA A 190 -4.53 -2.48 2.06
N ILE A 191 -4.33 -2.85 0.81
CA ILE A 191 -3.91 -1.90 -0.23
C ILE A 191 -5.16 -1.21 -0.79
N SER A 192 -5.46 -0.04 -0.21
CA SER A 192 -6.50 0.85 -0.66
C SER A 192 -6.01 1.72 -1.84
N SER A 193 -6.33 2.97 -1.85
CA SER A 193 -5.89 3.99 -2.79
C SER A 193 -6.16 5.36 -2.19
N ILE A 194 -5.51 6.40 -2.68
CA ILE A 194 -5.96 7.77 -2.44
C ILE A 194 -7.44 7.95 -2.85
N GLN A 195 -7.93 7.15 -3.79
CA GLN A 195 -9.34 7.11 -4.18
C GLN A 195 -10.25 6.39 -3.17
N GLY A 196 -9.71 5.90 -2.06
CA GLY A 196 -10.47 5.55 -0.86
C GLY A 196 -10.66 6.73 0.11
N LYS A 197 -10.07 7.88 -0.20
CA LYS A 197 -10.16 9.13 0.56
C LYS A 197 -10.85 10.25 -0.23
N ILE A 198 -10.63 10.28 -1.54
CA ILE A 198 -11.25 11.24 -2.48
C ILE A 198 -11.71 10.51 -3.73
N SER A 199 -12.77 11.00 -4.36
CA SER A 199 -13.26 10.46 -5.63
C SER A 199 -12.89 11.40 -6.77
N ILE A 200 -12.45 10.83 -7.88
CA ILE A 200 -12.16 11.57 -9.11
C ILE A 200 -13.10 11.13 -10.24
N PRO A 201 -13.45 12.01 -11.20
CA PRO A 201 -14.34 11.68 -12.29
C PRO A 201 -13.91 10.43 -13.08
N PHE A 202 -14.86 9.74 -13.69
CA PHE A 202 -14.67 8.56 -14.53
C PHE A 202 -14.04 7.35 -13.83
N ARG A 203 -14.16 7.27 -12.49
CA ARG A 203 -13.60 6.22 -11.65
C ARG A 203 -14.58 5.76 -10.55
N SER A 204 -15.91 5.94 -10.78
CA SER A 204 -16.94 5.76 -9.74
C SER A 204 -16.88 4.41 -9.04
N ALA A 205 -16.98 3.30 -9.78
CA ALA A 205 -16.93 1.94 -9.23
C ALA A 205 -15.63 1.68 -8.44
N TYR A 206 -14.49 2.09 -8.99
CA TYR A 206 -13.19 1.94 -8.32
C TYR A 206 -13.12 2.75 -7.02
N ALA A 207 -13.49 4.04 -7.07
CA ALA A 207 -13.48 4.89 -5.88
C ALA A 207 -14.44 4.37 -4.80
N ALA A 208 -15.66 3.95 -5.18
CA ALA A 208 -16.61 3.33 -4.26
C ALA A 208 -16.02 2.09 -3.59
N SER A 209 -15.41 1.18 -4.37
CA SER A 209 -14.77 -0.03 -3.80
C SER A 209 -13.64 0.29 -2.82
N LYS A 210 -12.82 1.31 -3.10
CA LYS A 210 -11.70 1.70 -2.23
C LYS A 210 -12.16 2.46 -0.99
N HIS A 211 -13.27 3.22 -1.05
CA HIS A 211 -13.91 3.79 0.15
C HIS A 211 -14.52 2.69 1.03
N ALA A 212 -15.20 1.71 0.44
CA ALA A 212 -15.73 0.55 1.16
C ALA A 212 -14.59 -0.25 1.84
N THR A 213 -13.49 -0.49 1.13
CA THR A 213 -12.28 -1.12 1.70
C THR A 213 -11.75 -0.34 2.89
N GLN A 214 -11.60 0.98 2.75
CA GLN A 214 -11.15 1.84 3.85
C GLN A 214 -12.03 1.69 5.09
N ALA A 215 -13.36 1.85 4.91
CA ALA A 215 -14.31 1.79 6.00
C ALA A 215 -14.29 0.42 6.72
N PHE A 216 -14.24 -0.68 5.97
CA PHE A 216 -14.21 -2.03 6.55
C PHE A 216 -12.95 -2.24 7.41
N PHE A 217 -11.77 -1.90 6.89
CA PHE A 217 -10.53 -2.14 7.63
C PHE A 217 -10.33 -1.14 8.78
N ASP A 218 -10.95 0.03 8.75
CA ASP A 218 -11.00 0.94 9.89
C ASP A 218 -11.85 0.37 11.03
N CYS A 219 -13.02 -0.20 10.73
CA CYS A 219 -13.87 -0.90 11.71
C CYS A 219 -13.13 -2.14 12.25
N LEU A 220 -12.58 -2.97 11.36
CA LEU A 220 -11.86 -4.18 11.75
C LEU A 220 -10.73 -3.87 12.73
N ARG A 221 -9.97 -2.80 12.51
CA ARG A 221 -8.86 -2.38 13.38
C ARG A 221 -9.32 -2.20 14.82
N ALA A 222 -10.46 -1.54 15.03
CA ALA A 222 -11.00 -1.30 16.36
C ALA A 222 -11.51 -2.60 17.00
N GLU A 223 -12.17 -3.46 16.22
CA GLU A 223 -12.76 -4.72 16.71
C GLU A 223 -11.70 -5.74 17.12
N VAL A 224 -10.53 -5.79 16.44
CA VAL A 224 -9.51 -6.81 16.67
C VAL A 224 -8.37 -6.35 17.59
N GLU A 225 -8.36 -5.11 18.04
CA GLU A 225 -7.32 -4.57 18.94
C GLU A 225 -7.20 -5.41 20.23
N GLN A 226 -8.32 -5.82 20.81
CA GLN A 226 -8.36 -6.68 22.00
C GLN A 226 -7.68 -8.05 21.80
N TYR A 227 -7.48 -8.48 20.56
CA TYR A 227 -6.83 -9.73 20.19
C TYR A 227 -5.37 -9.52 19.76
N GLU A 228 -4.83 -8.33 19.90
CA GLU A 228 -3.45 -7.97 19.52
C GLU A 228 -3.16 -8.14 18.02
N ILE A 229 -4.19 -7.99 17.18
CA ILE A 229 -4.08 -8.08 15.73
C ILE A 229 -3.92 -6.67 15.16
N GLU A 230 -2.86 -6.49 14.38
CA GLU A 230 -2.58 -5.23 13.70
C GLU A 230 -3.36 -5.09 12.40
N VAL A 231 -3.80 -3.88 12.08
CA VAL A 231 -4.42 -3.57 10.78
C VAL A 231 -3.79 -2.32 10.20
N THR A 232 -3.15 -2.46 9.04
CA THR A 232 -2.54 -1.37 8.28
C THR A 232 -3.29 -1.12 7.00
N VAL A 233 -3.75 0.11 6.78
CA VAL A 233 -4.29 0.54 5.49
C VAL A 233 -3.25 1.39 4.76
N VAL A 234 -2.88 0.98 3.55
CA VAL A 234 -1.99 1.74 2.68
C VAL A 234 -2.80 2.34 1.55
N SER A 235 -2.71 3.65 1.37
CA SER A 235 -3.45 4.43 0.37
C SER A 235 -2.48 5.05 -0.65
N PRO A 236 -2.07 4.30 -1.69
CA PRO A 236 -1.19 4.84 -2.71
C PRO A 236 -1.89 5.84 -3.62
N GLY A 237 -1.10 6.77 -4.18
CA GLY A 237 -1.46 7.56 -5.35
C GLY A 237 -1.29 6.74 -6.64
N TYR A 238 -0.74 7.38 -7.68
CA TYR A 238 -0.43 6.68 -8.92
C TYR A 238 0.87 5.87 -8.79
N ILE A 239 0.82 4.61 -9.22
CA ILE A 239 1.95 3.67 -9.23
C ILE A 239 2.17 3.19 -10.66
N GLN A 240 3.41 3.12 -11.10
CA GLN A 240 3.82 2.57 -12.39
C GLN A 240 3.53 1.06 -12.45
N THR A 241 2.31 0.72 -12.85
CA THR A 241 1.84 -0.67 -12.97
C THR A 241 0.87 -0.79 -14.15
N ASN A 242 0.58 -2.01 -14.56
CA ASN A 242 -0.39 -2.29 -15.61
C ASN A 242 -1.86 -2.15 -15.13
N LEU A 243 -2.10 -1.56 -13.96
CA LEU A 243 -3.45 -1.45 -13.39
C LEU A 243 -4.39 -0.62 -14.29
N SER A 244 -3.90 0.46 -14.92
CA SER A 244 -4.69 1.25 -15.88
C SER A 244 -4.93 0.50 -17.18
N LEU A 245 -3.92 -0.17 -17.73
CA LEU A 245 -4.05 -1.01 -18.93
C LEU A 245 -5.10 -2.12 -18.74
N ASN A 246 -5.19 -2.69 -17.55
CA ASN A 246 -6.11 -3.77 -17.19
C ASN A 246 -7.39 -3.27 -16.53
N ALA A 247 -7.66 -1.95 -16.55
CA ALA A 247 -8.90 -1.41 -16.00
C ALA A 247 -10.11 -1.90 -16.84
N VAL A 248 -11.26 -2.04 -16.16
CA VAL A 248 -12.53 -2.39 -16.79
C VAL A 248 -13.21 -1.11 -17.29
N THR A 249 -13.75 -1.12 -18.48
CA THR A 249 -14.53 -0.01 -19.07
C THR A 249 -16.02 -0.13 -18.72
N ALA A 250 -16.81 0.84 -19.15
CA ALA A 250 -18.24 0.89 -18.88
C ALA A 250 -19.03 -0.33 -19.43
N ASP A 251 -18.56 -0.92 -20.52
CA ASP A 251 -19.11 -2.12 -21.16
C ASP A 251 -18.48 -3.43 -20.67
N GLY A 252 -17.61 -3.37 -19.67
CA GLY A 252 -16.93 -4.54 -19.12
C GLY A 252 -15.68 -4.99 -19.87
N SER A 253 -15.32 -4.35 -20.98
CA SER A 253 -14.10 -4.64 -21.74
C SER A 253 -12.84 -4.12 -21.04
N ARG A 254 -11.67 -4.44 -21.60
CA ARG A 254 -10.39 -3.96 -21.12
C ARG A 254 -10.10 -2.57 -21.67
N TYR A 255 -9.68 -1.64 -20.79
CA TYR A 255 -9.36 -0.26 -21.16
C TYR A 255 -8.16 -0.13 -22.13
N GLY A 256 -7.11 -0.94 -21.95
CA GLY A 256 -5.98 -1.05 -22.88
C GLY A 256 -5.06 0.17 -23.00
N VAL A 257 -5.32 1.25 -22.25
CA VAL A 257 -4.54 2.50 -22.33
C VAL A 257 -3.80 2.75 -21.03
N MET A 258 -2.53 3.15 -21.14
CA MET A 258 -1.73 3.61 -19.99
C MET A 258 -2.07 5.07 -19.69
N ASP A 259 -2.66 5.33 -18.53
CA ASP A 259 -2.87 6.70 -18.07
C ASP A 259 -1.52 7.41 -17.85
N LYS A 260 -1.37 8.64 -18.35
CA LYS A 260 -0.16 9.46 -18.17
C LYS A 260 0.26 9.57 -16.70
N ASN A 261 -0.68 9.87 -15.81
CA ASN A 261 -0.39 9.97 -14.37
C ASN A 261 0.09 8.63 -13.77
N THR A 262 -0.36 7.50 -14.31
CA THR A 262 0.12 6.17 -13.88
C THR A 262 1.55 5.93 -14.38
N ALA A 263 1.86 6.31 -15.60
CA ALA A 263 3.21 6.19 -16.17
C ALA A 263 4.23 7.08 -15.44
N GLU A 264 3.80 8.25 -14.96
CA GLU A 264 4.63 9.21 -14.21
C GLU A 264 4.54 9.01 -12.68
N GLY A 265 3.86 7.96 -12.21
CA GLY A 265 3.68 7.65 -10.78
C GLY A 265 4.96 7.13 -10.11
N GLN A 266 4.86 6.82 -8.83
CA GLN A 266 5.93 6.15 -8.08
C GLN A 266 6.16 4.74 -8.63
N THR A 267 7.37 4.22 -8.54
CA THR A 267 7.64 2.83 -8.92
C THR A 267 6.98 1.85 -7.94
N ALA A 268 6.58 0.69 -8.43
CA ALA A 268 6.00 -0.35 -7.59
C ALA A 268 6.98 -0.83 -6.49
N ALA A 269 8.28 -0.81 -6.78
CA ALA A 269 9.32 -1.19 -5.82
C ALA A 269 9.44 -0.19 -4.66
N GLU A 270 9.41 1.12 -4.93
CA GLU A 270 9.41 2.16 -3.90
C GLU A 270 8.19 2.04 -2.99
N VAL A 271 7.00 1.85 -3.59
CA VAL A 271 5.76 1.69 -2.80
C VAL A 271 5.79 0.38 -2.00
N ALA A 272 6.30 -0.72 -2.55
CA ALA A 272 6.47 -1.98 -1.82
C ALA A 272 7.39 -1.83 -0.60
N GLN A 273 8.46 -1.04 -0.72
CA GLN A 273 9.34 -0.74 0.41
C GLN A 273 8.63 0.09 1.50
N VAL A 274 7.74 1.02 1.10
CA VAL A 274 6.89 1.74 2.06
C VAL A 274 5.92 0.80 2.75
N VAL A 275 5.30 -0.14 2.04
CA VAL A 275 4.43 -1.18 2.61
C VAL A 275 5.20 -2.02 3.63
N LEU A 276 6.36 -2.53 3.27
CA LEU A 276 7.22 -3.33 4.15
C LEU A 276 7.57 -2.58 5.43
N ASN A 277 7.98 -1.32 5.31
CA ASN A 277 8.31 -0.47 6.46
C ASN A 277 7.07 -0.15 7.32
N ALA A 278 5.91 0.06 6.70
CA ALA A 278 4.65 0.31 7.40
C ALA A 278 4.25 -0.90 8.26
N VAL A 279 4.37 -2.10 7.69
CA VAL A 279 4.09 -3.36 8.37
C VAL A 279 5.09 -3.59 9.52
N GLY A 280 6.39 -3.45 9.26
CA GLY A 280 7.41 -3.65 10.30
C GLY A 280 7.34 -2.64 11.45
N GLN A 281 6.80 -1.45 11.18
CA GLN A 281 6.57 -0.40 12.19
C GLN A 281 5.15 -0.43 12.76
N LYS A 282 4.30 -1.37 12.35
CA LYS A 282 2.89 -1.51 12.76
C LYS A 282 2.08 -0.21 12.59
N LYS A 283 2.32 0.50 11.49
CA LYS A 283 1.60 1.75 11.19
C LYS A 283 0.15 1.45 10.89
N LYS A 284 -0.76 2.18 11.52
CA LYS A 284 -2.20 2.01 11.32
C LYS A 284 -2.66 2.45 9.93
N GLU A 285 -2.05 3.52 9.41
CA GLU A 285 -2.38 4.08 8.11
C GLU A 285 -1.18 4.76 7.46
N VAL A 286 -1.06 4.63 6.13
CA VAL A 286 -0.03 5.30 5.33
C VAL A 286 -0.62 5.81 4.02
N LEU A 287 -0.51 7.11 3.80
CA LEU A 287 -0.79 7.74 2.51
C LEU A 287 0.52 7.84 1.71
N VAL A 288 0.57 7.14 0.58
CA VAL A 288 1.75 7.09 -0.30
C VAL A 288 1.46 7.88 -1.57
N ALA A 289 1.48 9.18 -1.48
CA ALA A 289 1.14 10.07 -2.58
C ALA A 289 2.01 11.34 -2.55
N GLY A 290 2.17 11.96 -3.71
CA GLY A 290 2.84 13.26 -3.79
C GLY A 290 2.08 14.37 -3.03
N LEU A 291 2.70 15.53 -2.91
CA LEU A 291 2.15 16.64 -2.12
C LEU A 291 0.76 17.08 -2.59
N MET A 292 0.55 17.28 -3.89
CA MET A 292 -0.74 17.77 -4.43
C MET A 292 -1.90 16.80 -4.21
N PRO A 293 -1.78 15.47 -4.51
CA PRO A 293 -2.81 14.50 -4.15
C PRO A 293 -3.07 14.42 -2.64
N SER A 294 -2.04 14.55 -1.81
CA SER A 294 -2.20 14.54 -0.35
C SER A 294 -2.98 15.76 0.15
N LEU A 295 -2.67 16.95 -0.39
CA LEU A 295 -3.42 18.16 -0.08
C LEU A 295 -4.88 18.08 -0.53
N ALA A 296 -5.17 17.39 -1.64
CA ALA A 296 -6.54 17.23 -2.13
C ALA A 296 -7.44 16.46 -1.12
N VAL A 297 -6.87 15.54 -0.32
CA VAL A 297 -7.60 14.84 0.75
C VAL A 297 -8.07 15.82 1.82
N TYR A 298 -7.20 16.72 2.25
CA TYR A 298 -7.55 17.79 3.22
C TYR A 298 -8.50 18.81 2.61
N LEU A 299 -8.25 19.21 1.35
CA LEU A 299 -9.09 20.17 0.63
C LEU A 299 -10.55 19.70 0.54
N ARG A 300 -10.78 18.40 0.28
CA ARG A 300 -12.12 17.80 0.23
C ARG A 300 -12.89 18.00 1.54
N ASN A 301 -12.21 17.83 2.67
CA ASN A 301 -12.84 17.90 3.99
C ASN A 301 -13.00 19.34 4.49
N LEU A 302 -12.01 20.20 4.27
CA LEU A 302 -11.98 21.57 4.79
C LEU A 302 -12.68 22.57 3.86
N PHE A 303 -12.57 22.38 2.54
CA PHE A 303 -13.10 23.29 1.52
C PHE A 303 -13.86 22.52 0.41
N PRO A 304 -14.96 21.84 0.73
CA PRO A 304 -15.65 20.95 -0.21
C PRO A 304 -16.13 21.65 -1.49
N ARG A 305 -16.60 22.90 -1.41
CA ARG A 305 -17.03 23.65 -2.60
C ARG A 305 -15.87 23.85 -3.60
N LEU A 306 -14.70 24.23 -3.11
CA LEU A 306 -13.52 24.38 -3.95
C LEU A 306 -13.09 23.05 -4.57
N PHE A 307 -13.04 22.00 -3.77
CA PHE A 307 -12.70 20.65 -4.24
C PHE A 307 -13.63 20.20 -5.37
N PHE A 308 -14.95 20.31 -5.19
CA PHE A 308 -15.91 19.86 -6.22
C PHE A 308 -15.87 20.72 -7.49
N ASN A 309 -15.60 22.01 -7.39
CA ASN A 309 -15.37 22.86 -8.57
C ASN A 309 -14.13 22.43 -9.37
N LEU A 310 -13.03 22.07 -8.68
CA LEU A 310 -11.85 21.51 -9.33
C LEU A 310 -12.14 20.17 -10.00
N MET A 311 -12.93 19.28 -9.36
CA MET A 311 -13.33 18.01 -9.94
C MET A 311 -14.23 18.18 -11.16
N ALA A 312 -15.16 19.14 -11.13
CA ALA A 312 -16.01 19.46 -12.29
C ALA A 312 -15.17 20.01 -13.47
N THR A 313 -14.19 20.86 -13.19
CA THR A 313 -13.26 21.39 -14.21
C THR A 313 -12.41 20.26 -14.81
N ARG A 314 -11.92 19.36 -13.97
CA ARG A 314 -11.20 18.16 -14.41
C ARG A 314 -12.06 17.27 -15.30
N ALA A 315 -13.33 17.01 -14.92
CA ALA A 315 -14.25 16.22 -15.72
C ALA A 315 -14.46 16.80 -17.12
N LYS A 316 -14.64 18.13 -17.22
CA LYS A 316 -14.77 18.84 -18.51
C LYS A 316 -13.51 18.69 -19.37
N LYS A 317 -12.32 18.79 -18.78
CA LYS A 317 -11.04 18.65 -19.49
C LYS A 317 -10.82 17.23 -19.99
N GLU A 318 -11.07 16.20 -19.15
CA GLU A 318 -10.91 14.78 -19.52
C GLU A 318 -11.92 14.38 -20.62
N ARG A 319 -13.15 14.96 -20.63
CA ARG A 319 -14.13 14.71 -21.68
C ARG A 319 -13.66 15.27 -23.03
N LYS A 320 -13.23 16.55 -23.06
CA LYS A 320 -12.71 17.18 -24.29
C LYS A 320 -11.54 16.41 -24.91
N ALA A 321 -10.66 15.86 -24.07
CA ALA A 321 -9.51 15.07 -24.55
C ALA A 321 -9.89 13.69 -25.08
N LYS A 322 -11.12 13.22 -24.89
CA LYS A 322 -11.65 11.98 -25.49
C LYS A 322 -12.38 12.21 -26.79
N ASP A 323 -12.92 13.44 -26.98
CA ASP A 323 -13.68 13.84 -28.15
C ASP A 323 -12.76 14.43 -29.25
N SER A 324 -11.50 14.70 -28.95
CA SER A 324 -10.42 15.12 -29.87
C SER A 324 -9.55 13.94 -30.30
#